data_b930e18240872f3a9c7ad42e7c8d4bde
#
_entry.id   b930e18240872f3a9c7ad42e7c8d4bde
#
_cell.length_a   1.000
_cell.length_b   1.000
_cell.length_c   1.000
_cell.angle_alpha   90.00
_cell.angle_beta   90.00
_cell.angle_gamma   90.00
#
_symmetry.space_group_name_H-M   'P 1'
#
loop_
_entity.id
_entity.type
_entity.pdbx_description
1 polymer ?
#
loop_
_entity_poly.entity_id
_entity_poly.type
_entity_poly.pdbx_seq_one_letter_code
_entity_poly.pdbx_strand_id
1 'polypeptide(L)'
;MGGAKSSQPVQKPEFYKSKQSFYLPFAWAWFRRRGKAGTISLYPEKETTGGRGRPRIKREVYGMKEHKITRRNFLKVGAAASAVGMLSAAPAAQAAAPAAEAAEENCLDWLFQKPKYIFLFIGDGMGTAQIQSARFYKGTTENNGAITEGELSFTAFPEVGSVTTYDSTSFCPDSASTATSIATGNKTESGVINMCPWTRDVPYETIAEKLHKQKNYKVGVISSVNIDHATPAAFYAHQSSRKNYYQIGVELANSGFEYFAGGEFQKVNGDGTGPNNHEVAAQAGYNVVTTQAGAAALTSGAGKTLIIAEALADGKAMNYAMDAAPGEWQLTDYVRKGMELLDNGRGFFLMTESGKIDWACHANDAAASIHDVLEMSNAVQAAVEFYNNHPNETLILVTADHETGGMAIGYKTTNYDTFLTNLTHQKMSYAKFDSTYVERYIAEKTPFETAMADVKANFGLTLPTDPDAANAGKLLLTDYEVENLRKAYERTLEVGASGQSKMSQQDYELYGTYIPFSMAVCHTINHKSGMDHTTYAHTGAMVNLYAMGVGAEKFRGVFDNTEIYHKLAELTGVQ
;
A
#
# COMPACT_ATOMS: atom_id res chain seq x y z
N MET A 1 51.96 -10.43 -46.96
CA MET A 1 52.79 -9.89 -45.87
C MET A 1 51.87 -8.95 -45.12
N GLY A 2 51.22 -9.19 -44.05
CA GLY A 2 51.70 -9.79 -42.80
C GLY A 2 51.49 -8.71 -41.76
N GLY A 3 50.62 -8.88 -40.81
CA GLY A 3 50.53 -7.97 -39.66
C GLY A 3 49.20 -8.05 -38.89
N ALA A 4 48.96 -9.18 -38.23
CA ALA A 4 47.91 -9.28 -37.23
C ALA A 4 48.31 -8.48 -35.99
N LYS A 5 47.43 -7.63 -35.51
CA LYS A 5 47.50 -7.04 -34.15
C LYS A 5 46.43 -7.67 -33.26
N SER A 6 46.90 -8.39 -32.26
CA SER A 6 46.15 -8.98 -31.17
C SER A 6 45.51 -7.92 -30.30
N SER A 7 44.23 -8.01 -30.10
CA SER A 7 43.50 -7.26 -29.03
C SER A 7 43.51 -8.09 -27.75
N GLN A 8 44.10 -7.56 -26.71
CA GLN A 8 44.00 -8.07 -25.34
C GLN A 8 42.64 -7.69 -24.73
N PRO A 9 42.02 -8.53 -23.88
CA PRO A 9 40.76 -8.22 -23.23
C PRO A 9 40.99 -7.33 -22.00
N VAL A 10 40.11 -6.34 -21.88
CA VAL A 10 40.03 -5.42 -20.74
C VAL A 10 39.51 -6.18 -19.52
N GLN A 11 40.30 -6.20 -18.46
CA GLN A 11 39.94 -6.73 -17.15
C GLN A 11 38.85 -5.86 -16.48
N LYS A 12 37.79 -6.52 -16.00
CA LYS A 12 36.80 -5.92 -15.08
C LYS A 12 37.40 -5.80 -13.68
N PRO A 13 37.11 -4.76 -12.90
CA PRO A 13 37.56 -4.68 -11.52
C PRO A 13 36.77 -5.65 -10.64
N GLU A 14 37.50 -6.49 -9.92
CA GLU A 14 36.98 -7.37 -8.86
C GLU A 14 36.63 -6.52 -7.62
N PHE A 15 35.37 -6.61 -7.19
CA PHE A 15 34.97 -6.11 -5.88
C PHE A 15 35.26 -7.16 -4.81
N TYR A 16 35.98 -6.69 -3.81
CA TYR A 16 36.43 -7.34 -2.59
C TYR A 16 35.44 -8.32 -1.97
N LYS A 17 35.87 -9.58 -1.87
CA LYS A 17 35.39 -10.56 -0.90
C LYS A 17 36.35 -10.53 0.31
N SER A 18 35.89 -10.00 1.44
CA SER A 18 36.50 -10.32 2.72
C SER A 18 35.46 -11.04 3.60
N LYS A 19 35.56 -12.38 3.58
CA LYS A 19 35.02 -13.23 4.64
C LYS A 19 36.08 -13.30 5.71
N GLN A 20 35.81 -12.82 6.92
CA GLN A 20 36.37 -13.34 8.14
C GLN A 20 35.28 -13.56 9.16
N SER A 21 35.00 -14.83 9.34
CA SER A 21 34.21 -15.41 10.42
C SER A 21 35.01 -15.36 11.72
N PHE A 22 34.43 -14.80 12.77
CA PHE A 22 34.80 -15.11 14.14
C PHE A 22 33.56 -15.63 14.87
N TYR A 23 33.51 -16.94 15.06
CA TYR A 23 32.66 -17.60 16.06
C TYR A 23 33.37 -17.52 17.41
N LEU A 24 32.69 -17.03 18.42
CA LEU A 24 32.97 -17.38 19.81
C LEU A 24 31.61 -17.59 20.52
N PRO A 25 31.47 -18.72 21.24
CA PRO A 25 30.24 -19.05 21.94
C PRO A 25 30.23 -18.42 23.32
N PHE A 26 29.15 -17.79 23.73
CA PHE A 26 28.90 -17.46 25.13
C PHE A 26 27.82 -18.37 25.71
N ALA A 27 28.29 -19.14 26.70
CA ALA A 27 27.49 -20.07 27.48
C ALA A 27 26.57 -19.32 28.45
N TRP A 28 25.37 -19.89 28.58
CA TRP A 28 24.43 -19.54 29.63
C TRP A 28 24.92 -19.94 31.00
N ALA A 29 24.96 -18.98 31.94
CA ALA A 29 25.09 -19.28 33.38
C ALA A 29 23.92 -18.61 34.13
N TRP A 30 23.09 -19.46 34.69
CA TRP A 30 22.03 -19.16 35.62
C TRP A 30 22.61 -18.65 36.96
N PHE A 31 22.14 -17.49 37.45
CA PHE A 31 22.23 -17.19 38.86
C PHE A 31 20.96 -16.55 39.39
N ARG A 32 20.25 -17.28 40.22
CA ARG A 32 19.16 -16.87 41.08
C ARG A 32 19.75 -16.28 42.35
N ARG A 33 19.45 -15.02 42.70
CA ARG A 33 19.42 -14.59 44.11
C ARG A 33 18.41 -13.46 44.33
N ARG A 34 17.62 -13.66 45.37
CA ARG A 34 16.63 -12.73 45.97
C ARG A 34 17.35 -11.56 46.67
N GLY A 35 16.69 -10.40 46.70
CA GLY A 35 16.89 -9.45 47.78
C GLY A 35 16.63 -7.98 47.43
N LYS A 36 15.50 -7.46 47.94
CA LYS A 36 15.24 -6.10 48.44
C LYS A 36 15.36 -4.88 47.51
N ALA A 37 14.24 -4.13 47.50
CA ALA A 37 14.07 -2.79 46.97
C ALA A 37 15.03 -1.76 47.57
N GLY A 38 15.55 -0.88 46.70
CA GLY A 38 16.27 0.30 47.09
C GLY A 38 16.16 1.32 45.96
N THR A 39 15.41 2.38 46.22
CA THR A 39 15.25 3.55 45.36
C THR A 39 16.54 4.37 45.42
N ILE A 40 17.17 4.64 44.28
CA ILE A 40 18.23 5.66 44.18
C ILE A 40 17.73 6.73 43.21
N SER A 41 17.54 7.92 43.78
CA SER A 41 17.31 9.18 43.06
C SER A 41 18.65 9.82 42.77
N LEU A 42 18.89 10.21 41.52
CA LEU A 42 20.02 11.04 41.12
C LEU A 42 19.52 12.19 40.24
N TYR A 43 19.27 13.33 40.85
CA TYR A 43 19.38 14.64 40.20
C TYR A 43 19.95 15.64 41.18
N PRO A 44 20.92 16.46 40.82
CA PRO A 44 21.48 17.50 41.68
C PRO A 44 20.63 18.78 41.60
N GLU A 45 20.33 19.33 42.76
CA GLU A 45 19.75 20.65 42.93
C GLU A 45 20.74 21.76 42.55
N LYS A 46 20.27 22.79 41.87
CA LYS A 46 20.87 24.13 41.88
C LYS A 46 19.83 25.14 42.30
N GLU A 47 20.05 25.71 43.48
CA GLU A 47 19.39 26.93 43.95
C GLU A 47 19.78 28.13 43.08
N THR A 48 18.83 28.96 42.67
CA THR A 48 19.00 30.41 42.57
C THR A 48 17.69 31.12 42.90
N THR A 49 17.79 32.05 43.78
CA THR A 49 16.80 32.99 44.37
C THR A 49 16.32 34.01 43.34
N GLY A 50 15.02 34.44 43.47
CA GLY A 50 14.57 35.72 42.93
C GLY A 50 13.12 35.72 42.44
N GLY A 51 12.21 36.28 43.27
CA GLY A 51 10.78 36.29 43.16
C GLY A 51 10.17 37.09 42.00
N ARG A 52 8.92 36.73 41.72
CA ARG A 52 7.72 37.62 41.57
C ARG A 52 6.55 36.74 41.14
N GLY A 53 5.42 36.93 41.83
CA GLY A 53 4.24 36.09 41.79
C GLY A 53 3.47 36.09 40.47
N ARG A 54 2.88 34.93 40.18
CA ARG A 54 1.74 34.77 39.25
C ARG A 54 0.67 33.89 39.92
N PRO A 55 -0.61 34.06 39.58
CA PRO A 55 -1.74 33.53 40.35
C PRO A 55 -1.88 32.01 40.17
N ARG A 56 -2.26 31.35 41.28
CA ARG A 56 -2.58 29.91 41.33
C ARG A 56 -3.91 29.65 40.64
N ILE A 57 -3.91 28.87 39.58
CA ILE A 57 -5.10 28.19 39.05
C ILE A 57 -5.23 26.87 39.82
N LYS A 58 -6.32 26.72 40.60
CA LYS A 58 -6.70 25.44 41.22
C LYS A 58 -7.10 24.46 40.12
N ARG A 59 -6.36 23.38 39.96
CA ARG A 59 -6.81 22.19 39.22
C ARG A 59 -7.57 21.30 40.21
N GLU A 60 -8.87 21.18 40.02
CA GLU A 60 -9.64 20.10 40.64
C GLU A 60 -9.32 18.78 39.92
N VAL A 61 -8.72 17.86 40.67
CA VAL A 61 -8.46 16.49 40.22
C VAL A 61 -9.70 15.66 40.52
N TYR A 62 -10.50 15.37 39.51
CA TYR A 62 -11.54 14.36 39.62
C TYR A 62 -10.87 12.98 39.74
N GLY A 63 -10.97 12.39 40.92
CA GLY A 63 -10.48 11.05 41.20
C GLY A 63 -11.35 10.00 40.53
N MET A 64 -10.88 9.42 39.42
CA MET A 64 -11.42 8.16 38.90
C MET A 64 -10.92 7.01 39.78
N LYS A 65 -11.83 6.35 40.48
CA LYS A 65 -11.56 5.11 41.25
C LYS A 65 -11.26 3.99 40.24
N GLU A 66 -10.04 3.48 40.26
CA GLU A 66 -9.69 2.23 39.56
C GLU A 66 -10.50 1.08 40.18
N HIS A 67 -11.42 0.50 39.42
CA HIS A 67 -12.05 -0.77 39.76
C HIS A 67 -11.16 -1.91 39.26
N LYS A 68 -10.36 -2.47 40.17
CA LYS A 68 -9.66 -3.75 39.93
C LYS A 68 -10.69 -4.88 39.90
N ILE A 69 -10.95 -5.40 38.69
CA ILE A 69 -11.72 -6.64 38.51
C ILE A 69 -10.82 -7.79 38.93
N THR A 70 -11.11 -8.41 40.07
CA THR A 70 -10.41 -9.63 40.52
C THR A 70 -11.08 -10.87 39.92
N ARG A 71 -10.30 -11.96 39.71
CA ARG A 71 -10.80 -13.26 39.22
C ARG A 71 -12.03 -13.78 39.98
N ARG A 72 -12.23 -13.33 41.19
CA ARG A 72 -13.37 -13.71 42.04
C ARG A 72 -14.69 -13.04 41.65
N ASN A 73 -14.63 -11.87 40.99
CA ASN A 73 -15.81 -11.17 40.48
C ASN A 73 -16.25 -11.69 39.12
N PHE A 74 -15.33 -12.24 38.32
CA PHE A 74 -15.65 -12.86 37.04
C PHE A 74 -16.46 -14.16 37.22
N LEU A 75 -16.16 -14.95 38.28
CA LEU A 75 -16.90 -16.17 38.61
C LEU A 75 -18.28 -15.89 39.22
N LYS A 76 -18.54 -14.69 39.74
CA LYS A 76 -19.87 -14.33 40.28
C LYS A 76 -20.88 -13.92 39.23
N VAL A 77 -20.42 -13.42 38.06
CA VAL A 77 -21.29 -13.11 36.93
C VAL A 77 -21.72 -14.38 36.20
N GLY A 78 -20.83 -15.37 36.10
CA GLY A 78 -21.17 -16.71 35.56
C GLY A 78 -22.11 -17.54 36.42
N ALA A 79 -22.15 -17.30 37.75
CA ALA A 79 -23.03 -18.04 38.66
C ALA A 79 -24.43 -17.40 38.79
N ALA A 80 -24.61 -16.13 38.38
CA ALA A 80 -25.92 -15.47 38.39
C ALA A 80 -26.80 -15.89 37.20
N ALA A 81 -26.21 -16.36 36.11
CA ALA A 81 -26.95 -16.88 34.95
C ALA A 81 -27.52 -18.29 35.16
N SER A 82 -27.01 -19.07 36.15
CA SER A 82 -27.46 -20.42 36.45
C SER A 82 -28.44 -20.53 37.63
N ALA A 83 -28.77 -19.41 38.30
CA ALA A 83 -29.65 -19.40 39.49
C ALA A 83 -31.08 -18.91 39.23
N VAL A 84 -31.46 -18.61 37.99
CA VAL A 84 -32.84 -18.16 37.63
C VAL A 84 -33.74 -19.38 37.25
N GLY A 85 -33.23 -20.59 37.30
CA GLY A 85 -33.94 -21.82 36.87
C GLY A 85 -34.78 -22.55 37.93
N MET A 86 -34.91 -22.06 39.18
CA MET A 86 -35.76 -22.75 40.18
C MET A 86 -36.42 -21.73 41.13
N LEU A 87 -37.60 -21.23 40.79
CA LEU A 87 -38.65 -20.89 41.73
C LEU A 87 -39.96 -20.48 41.01
N SER A 88 -40.99 -21.25 41.29
CA SER A 88 -42.42 -20.94 41.23
C SER A 88 -43.18 -21.10 39.90
N ALA A 89 -44.02 -22.08 39.90
CA ALA A 89 -45.16 -22.28 39.03
C ALA A 89 -46.17 -21.13 39.16
N ALA A 90 -46.44 -20.46 38.05
CA ALA A 90 -47.69 -19.74 37.78
C ALA A 90 -47.92 -19.70 36.26
N PRO A 91 -49.15 -19.91 35.75
CA PRO A 91 -49.41 -20.14 34.34
C PRO A 91 -49.64 -18.83 33.59
N ALA A 92 -48.55 -18.16 33.18
CA ALA A 92 -48.61 -17.00 32.30
C ALA A 92 -47.30 -16.72 31.51
N ALA A 93 -46.37 -17.66 31.44
CA ALA A 93 -45.04 -17.44 30.82
C ALA A 93 -44.77 -18.26 29.54
N GLN A 94 -45.81 -18.73 28.85
CA GLN A 94 -45.64 -19.58 27.66
C GLN A 94 -45.45 -18.83 26.32
N ALA A 95 -45.44 -17.50 26.31
CA ALA A 95 -45.27 -16.72 25.08
C ALA A 95 -43.89 -16.07 24.91
N ALA A 96 -42.99 -16.13 25.91
CA ALA A 96 -41.68 -15.48 25.87
C ALA A 96 -40.49 -16.44 25.63
N ALA A 97 -40.66 -17.72 25.81
CA ALA A 97 -39.59 -18.71 25.63
C ALA A 97 -39.09 -18.87 24.19
N PRO A 98 -39.96 -18.88 23.15
CA PRO A 98 -39.45 -19.01 21.77
C PRO A 98 -38.68 -17.79 21.24
N ALA A 99 -38.93 -16.62 21.81
CA ALA A 99 -38.18 -15.40 21.39
C ALA A 99 -36.79 -15.31 22.05
N ALA A 100 -36.61 -15.89 23.26
CA ALA A 100 -35.31 -15.90 23.94
C ALA A 100 -34.40 -17.03 23.38
N GLU A 101 -34.94 -18.19 23.08
CA GLU A 101 -34.21 -19.29 22.40
C GLU A 101 -33.82 -18.90 20.98
N ALA A 102 -34.69 -18.25 20.21
CA ALA A 102 -34.37 -17.73 18.88
C ALA A 102 -33.34 -16.60 18.91
N ALA A 103 -33.28 -15.82 20.00
CA ALA A 103 -32.26 -14.79 20.18
C ALA A 103 -30.90 -15.39 20.61
N GLU A 104 -30.88 -16.46 21.38
CA GLU A 104 -29.65 -17.19 21.75
C GLU A 104 -29.10 -18.04 20.59
N GLU A 105 -29.95 -18.71 19.79
CA GLU A 105 -29.53 -19.40 18.56
C GLU A 105 -28.97 -18.40 17.53
N ASN A 106 -29.61 -17.27 17.31
CA ASN A 106 -29.08 -16.21 16.42
C ASN A 106 -27.77 -15.60 16.95
N CYS A 107 -27.58 -15.54 18.28
CA CYS A 107 -26.34 -15.01 18.87
C CYS A 107 -25.17 -16.01 18.74
N LEU A 108 -25.44 -17.32 18.73
CA LEU A 108 -24.43 -18.36 18.52
C LEU A 108 -24.10 -18.53 17.04
N ASP A 109 -25.09 -18.44 16.14
CA ASP A 109 -24.86 -18.51 14.70
C ASP A 109 -23.97 -17.36 14.20
N TRP A 110 -24.07 -16.16 14.79
CA TRP A 110 -23.20 -15.04 14.48
C TRP A 110 -21.71 -15.32 14.81
N LEU A 111 -21.43 -16.06 15.89
CA LEU A 111 -20.07 -16.46 16.28
C LEU A 111 -19.42 -17.50 15.36
N PHE A 112 -20.21 -18.17 14.51
CA PHE A 112 -19.75 -19.22 13.59
C PHE A 112 -19.96 -18.89 12.11
N GLN A 113 -20.41 -17.67 11.78
CA GLN A 113 -20.55 -17.24 10.41
C GLN A 113 -19.19 -17.18 9.73
N LYS A 114 -19.11 -17.76 8.54
CA LYS A 114 -17.93 -17.71 7.68
C LYS A 114 -18.17 -16.70 6.57
N PRO A 115 -17.17 -15.85 6.26
CA PRO A 115 -17.33 -14.93 5.15
C PRO A 115 -17.43 -15.72 3.84
N LYS A 116 -18.44 -15.39 3.06
CA LYS A 116 -18.69 -15.94 1.73
C LYS A 116 -18.06 -15.07 0.65
N TYR A 117 -18.07 -13.78 0.87
CA TYR A 117 -17.49 -12.78 0.00
C TYR A 117 -16.31 -12.11 0.73
N ILE A 118 -15.12 -12.24 0.19
CA ILE A 118 -13.91 -11.72 0.81
C ILE A 118 -13.26 -10.75 -0.16
N PHE A 119 -13.11 -9.52 0.27
CA PHE A 119 -12.35 -8.48 -0.40
C PHE A 119 -11.05 -8.24 0.36
N LEU A 120 -9.94 -8.28 -0.35
CA LEU A 120 -8.63 -7.90 0.18
C LEU A 120 -8.05 -6.79 -0.69
N PHE A 121 -8.04 -5.57 -0.18
CA PHE A 121 -7.41 -4.43 -0.82
C PHE A 121 -6.00 -4.23 -0.26
N ILE A 122 -5.03 -4.10 -1.15
CA ILE A 122 -3.63 -3.81 -0.83
C ILE A 122 -3.25 -2.50 -1.54
N GLY A 123 -3.01 -1.44 -0.76
CA GLY A 123 -2.34 -0.25 -1.27
C GLY A 123 -0.84 -0.48 -1.20
N ASP A 124 -0.20 -0.76 -2.33
CA ASP A 124 1.24 -0.97 -2.38
C ASP A 124 1.95 0.30 -1.91
N GLY A 125 2.84 0.17 -0.94
CA GLY A 125 3.54 1.31 -0.35
C GLY A 125 2.69 2.25 0.53
N MET A 126 1.42 1.92 0.78
CA MET A 126 0.44 2.77 1.48
C MET A 126 0.59 2.71 3.00
N GLY A 127 1.60 3.37 3.55
CA GLY A 127 1.75 3.53 4.99
C GLY A 127 0.76 4.53 5.61
N THR A 128 0.87 4.72 6.90
CA THR A 128 0.00 5.63 7.66
C THR A 128 0.09 7.08 7.15
N ALA A 129 1.27 7.53 6.73
CA ALA A 129 1.47 8.89 6.24
C ALA A 129 0.77 9.13 4.90
N GLN A 130 0.77 8.15 4.00
CA GLN A 130 0.07 8.21 2.71
C GLN A 130 -1.45 8.32 2.92
N ILE A 131 -2.00 7.48 3.81
CA ILE A 131 -3.44 7.54 4.16
C ILE A 131 -3.78 8.91 4.77
N GLN A 132 -2.98 9.38 5.72
CA GLN A 132 -3.25 10.63 6.42
C GLN A 132 -3.10 11.85 5.52
N SER A 133 -2.13 11.85 4.59
CA SER A 133 -1.96 12.93 3.62
C SER A 133 -3.17 13.04 2.67
N ALA A 134 -3.71 11.90 2.21
CA ALA A 134 -4.93 11.89 1.39
C ALA A 134 -6.15 12.42 2.17
N ARG A 135 -6.30 12.04 3.45
CA ARG A 135 -7.37 12.56 4.31
C ARG A 135 -7.26 14.08 4.52
N PHE A 136 -6.07 14.57 4.83
CA PHE A 136 -5.84 16.00 5.03
C PHE A 136 -6.00 16.79 3.74
N TYR A 137 -5.47 16.28 2.62
CA TYR A 137 -5.65 16.90 1.31
C TYR A 137 -7.13 17.00 0.95
N LYS A 138 -7.89 15.90 1.04
CA LYS A 138 -9.33 15.87 0.77
C LYS A 138 -10.08 16.86 1.66
N GLY A 139 -9.91 16.76 2.98
CA GLY A 139 -10.62 17.61 3.91
C GLY A 139 -10.30 19.10 3.74
N THR A 140 -9.04 19.44 3.50
CA THR A 140 -8.60 20.83 3.30
C THR A 140 -9.11 21.41 1.98
N THR A 141 -9.08 20.62 0.90
CA THR A 141 -9.55 21.08 -0.43
C THR A 141 -11.05 21.25 -0.49
N GLU A 142 -11.81 20.34 0.11
CA GLU A 142 -13.28 20.41 0.19
C GLU A 142 -13.77 21.56 1.09
N ASN A 143 -12.93 22.06 2.01
CA ASN A 143 -13.28 23.10 2.96
C ASN A 143 -12.51 24.43 2.73
N ASN A 144 -12.22 24.75 1.46
CA ASN A 144 -11.62 26.03 1.05
C ASN A 144 -10.32 26.38 1.78
N GLY A 145 -9.48 25.39 2.04
CA GLY A 145 -8.18 25.55 2.70
C GLY A 145 -8.25 25.53 4.25
N ALA A 146 -9.42 25.36 4.86
CA ALA A 146 -9.51 25.18 6.29
C ALA A 146 -8.89 23.84 6.72
N ILE A 147 -8.18 23.82 7.84
CA ILE A 147 -7.60 22.60 8.41
C ILE A 147 -8.73 21.67 8.82
N THR A 148 -9.01 20.69 7.99
CA THR A 148 -10.10 19.73 8.15
C THR A 148 -9.61 18.36 7.70
N GLU A 149 -10.00 17.33 8.43
CA GLU A 149 -9.73 15.94 8.08
C GLU A 149 -10.88 15.40 7.22
N GLY A 150 -10.56 14.89 6.04
CA GLY A 150 -11.53 14.21 5.18
C GLY A 150 -11.67 12.73 5.56
N GLU A 151 -12.74 12.11 5.13
CA GLU A 151 -12.96 10.67 5.30
C GLU A 151 -12.62 9.90 4.02
N LEU A 152 -11.96 8.76 4.19
CA LEU A 152 -11.83 7.71 3.18
C LEU A 152 -12.77 6.56 3.57
N SER A 153 -13.29 5.84 2.59
CA SER A 153 -14.30 4.79 2.79
C SER A 153 -13.89 3.75 3.86
N PHE A 154 -12.62 3.43 3.93
CA PHE A 154 -12.11 2.41 4.86
C PHE A 154 -11.65 2.97 6.21
N THR A 155 -11.41 4.27 6.36
CA THR A 155 -10.97 4.83 7.65
C THR A 155 -12.07 4.88 8.70
N ALA A 156 -13.33 4.66 8.29
CA ALA A 156 -14.49 4.51 9.17
C ALA A 156 -14.77 3.03 9.56
N PHE A 157 -13.97 2.07 9.12
CA PHE A 157 -14.17 0.66 9.46
C PHE A 157 -14.01 0.43 10.97
N PRO A 158 -14.84 -0.48 11.55
CA PRO A 158 -14.90 -0.63 13.00
C PRO A 158 -13.66 -1.26 13.62
N GLU A 159 -12.87 -1.98 12.82
CA GLU A 159 -11.72 -2.72 13.29
C GLU A 159 -10.43 -2.21 12.66
N VAL A 160 -9.42 -1.96 13.51
CA VAL A 160 -8.11 -1.49 13.09
C VAL A 160 -7.01 -2.33 13.72
N GLY A 161 -6.09 -2.76 12.88
CA GLY A 161 -4.83 -3.40 13.26
C GLY A 161 -3.63 -2.59 12.79
N SER A 162 -2.47 -2.88 13.37
CA SER A 162 -1.17 -2.38 12.96
C SER A 162 -0.27 -3.56 12.62
N VAL A 163 0.35 -3.56 11.46
CA VAL A 163 0.96 -4.74 10.86
C VAL A 163 2.45 -4.49 10.62
N THR A 164 3.30 -5.43 11.08
CA THR A 164 4.73 -5.45 10.74
C THR A 164 4.96 -6.13 9.41
N THR A 165 5.89 -5.62 8.62
CA THR A 165 6.03 -5.98 7.20
C THR A 165 7.36 -6.60 6.80
N TYR A 166 8.37 -6.67 7.72
CA TYR A 166 9.71 -7.20 7.43
C TYR A 166 9.69 -8.57 6.74
N ASP A 167 10.70 -8.85 5.94
CA ASP A 167 10.91 -10.17 5.33
C ASP A 167 12.08 -10.94 5.96
N SER A 168 12.46 -12.10 5.40
CA SER A 168 13.54 -12.92 5.95
C SER A 168 14.94 -12.31 5.77
N THR A 169 15.07 -11.22 4.99
CA THR A 169 16.35 -10.60 4.62
C THR A 169 16.43 -9.11 4.92
N SER A 170 15.29 -8.42 5.11
CA SER A 170 15.24 -6.97 5.26
C SER A 170 14.15 -6.49 6.21
N PHE A 171 14.43 -5.43 6.96
CA PHE A 171 13.40 -4.65 7.66
C PHE A 171 12.66 -3.68 6.73
N CYS A 172 13.23 -3.39 5.55
CA CYS A 172 12.60 -2.62 4.48
C CYS A 172 12.34 -3.58 3.29
N PRO A 173 11.30 -4.41 3.36
CA PRO A 173 11.08 -5.53 2.43
C PRO A 173 10.62 -5.04 1.06
N ASP A 174 10.63 -5.93 0.07
CA ASP A 174 10.01 -5.67 -1.23
C ASP A 174 8.59 -6.25 -1.31
N SER A 175 7.82 -5.81 -2.32
CA SER A 175 6.41 -6.25 -2.51
C SER A 175 6.29 -7.76 -2.75
N ALA A 176 7.31 -8.43 -3.33
CA ALA A 176 7.26 -9.88 -3.56
C ALA A 176 7.22 -10.66 -2.24
N SER A 177 8.10 -10.31 -1.30
CA SER A 177 8.22 -10.98 -0.01
C SER A 177 7.06 -10.62 0.94
N THR A 178 6.57 -9.38 0.90
CA THR A 178 5.45 -8.94 1.75
C THR A 178 4.13 -9.51 1.27
N ALA A 179 3.84 -9.47 -0.03
CA ALA A 179 2.65 -10.09 -0.58
C ALA A 179 2.66 -11.62 -0.40
N THR A 180 3.83 -12.28 -0.51
CA THR A 180 4.00 -13.69 -0.14
C THR A 180 3.58 -13.94 1.31
N SER A 181 4.00 -13.07 2.24
CA SER A 181 3.63 -13.21 3.65
C SER A 181 2.12 -13.10 3.86
N ILE A 182 1.46 -12.15 3.19
CA ILE A 182 0.01 -11.95 3.24
C ILE A 182 -0.75 -13.13 2.59
N ALA A 183 -0.24 -13.63 1.46
CA ALA A 183 -0.92 -14.66 0.67
C ALA A 183 -0.73 -16.08 1.20
N THR A 184 0.38 -16.37 1.91
CA THR A 184 0.76 -17.74 2.28
C THR A 184 0.98 -17.96 3.77
N GLY A 185 1.09 -16.89 4.57
CA GLY A 185 1.45 -16.98 5.99
C GLY A 185 2.92 -17.34 6.24
N ASN A 186 3.78 -17.23 5.23
CA ASN A 186 5.19 -17.56 5.32
C ASN A 186 6.07 -16.38 4.92
N LYS A 187 7.18 -16.18 5.63
CA LYS A 187 8.22 -15.24 5.21
C LYS A 187 9.07 -15.85 4.10
N THR A 188 9.48 -15.01 3.13
CA THR A 188 10.46 -15.36 2.11
C THR A 188 11.53 -14.27 1.99
N GLU A 189 12.46 -14.41 1.05
CA GLU A 189 13.48 -13.39 0.76
C GLU A 189 12.92 -12.30 -0.15
N SER A 190 13.48 -11.09 -0.07
CA SER A 190 13.18 -10.03 -1.04
C SER A 190 13.36 -10.53 -2.48
N GLY A 191 12.39 -10.24 -3.34
CA GLY A 191 12.37 -10.62 -4.75
C GLY A 191 11.88 -12.04 -5.04
N VAL A 192 11.48 -12.81 -4.04
CA VAL A 192 10.96 -14.18 -4.18
C VAL A 192 9.44 -14.19 -4.01
N ILE A 193 8.72 -14.94 -4.85
CA ILE A 193 7.26 -15.06 -4.83
C ILE A 193 6.87 -16.48 -4.41
N ASN A 194 6.21 -16.63 -3.26
CA ASN A 194 5.60 -17.86 -2.76
C ASN A 194 6.52 -19.09 -2.75
N MET A 195 7.80 -18.89 -2.53
CA MET A 195 8.78 -19.98 -2.46
C MET A 195 9.52 -19.93 -1.12
N CYS A 196 9.96 -21.11 -0.66
CA CYS A 196 10.81 -21.23 0.51
C CYS A 196 12.06 -20.33 0.35
N PRO A 197 12.39 -19.51 1.35
CA PRO A 197 13.64 -18.76 1.33
C PRO A 197 14.84 -19.70 1.27
N TRP A 198 15.97 -19.24 0.80
CA TRP A 198 17.25 -19.95 0.69
C TRP A 198 17.28 -21.01 -0.42
N THR A 199 16.35 -21.96 -0.45
CA THR A 199 16.32 -23.04 -1.46
C THR A 199 15.58 -22.61 -2.71
N ARG A 200 14.49 -21.84 -2.57
CA ARG A 200 13.64 -21.31 -3.66
C ARG A 200 13.06 -22.40 -4.58
N ASP A 201 12.85 -23.60 -4.02
CA ASP A 201 12.40 -24.80 -4.74
C ASP A 201 11.11 -25.42 -4.16
N VAL A 202 10.69 -24.97 -2.98
CA VAL A 202 9.46 -25.43 -2.32
C VAL A 202 8.41 -24.32 -2.40
N PRO A 203 7.32 -24.51 -3.17
CA PRO A 203 6.25 -23.53 -3.25
C PRO A 203 5.38 -23.53 -1.99
N TYR A 204 4.86 -22.34 -1.65
CA TYR A 204 3.88 -22.14 -0.59
C TYR A 204 2.49 -21.92 -1.21
N GLU A 205 1.54 -22.79 -0.91
CA GLU A 205 0.17 -22.65 -1.40
C GLU A 205 -0.51 -21.41 -0.81
N THR A 206 -1.13 -20.60 -1.66
CA THR A 206 -1.74 -19.33 -1.29
C THR A 206 -3.14 -19.49 -0.72
N ILE A 207 -3.63 -18.50 0.04
CA ILE A 207 -5.01 -18.44 0.51
C ILE A 207 -6.00 -18.46 -0.66
N ALA A 208 -5.68 -17.78 -1.77
CA ALA A 208 -6.51 -17.75 -2.96
C ALA A 208 -6.67 -19.15 -3.59
N GLU A 209 -5.56 -19.88 -3.73
CA GLU A 209 -5.59 -21.27 -4.24
C GLU A 209 -6.36 -22.19 -3.32
N LYS A 210 -6.18 -22.09 -1.99
CA LYS A 210 -6.92 -22.89 -1.01
C LYS A 210 -8.42 -22.63 -1.04
N LEU A 211 -8.82 -21.36 -1.12
CA LEU A 211 -10.23 -20.98 -1.25
C LEU A 211 -10.84 -21.52 -2.54
N HIS A 212 -10.12 -21.41 -3.66
CA HIS A 212 -10.53 -21.96 -4.94
C HIS A 212 -10.68 -23.48 -4.90
N LYS A 213 -9.64 -24.20 -4.44
CA LYS A 213 -9.60 -25.67 -4.42
C LYS A 213 -10.51 -26.28 -3.37
N GLN A 214 -10.52 -25.75 -2.13
CA GLN A 214 -11.19 -26.39 -0.99
C GLN A 214 -12.60 -25.87 -0.73
N LYS A 215 -12.92 -24.64 -1.13
CA LYS A 215 -14.23 -24.01 -0.91
C LYS A 215 -15.00 -23.75 -2.21
N ASN A 216 -14.36 -23.97 -3.35
CA ASN A 216 -14.96 -23.71 -4.66
C ASN A 216 -15.40 -22.22 -4.82
N TYR A 217 -14.65 -21.32 -4.17
CA TYR A 217 -14.82 -19.88 -4.37
C TYR A 217 -14.29 -19.52 -5.75
N LYS A 218 -14.96 -18.58 -6.39
CA LYS A 218 -14.33 -17.88 -7.52
C LYS A 218 -13.24 -16.95 -6.99
N VAL A 219 -12.18 -16.79 -7.77
CA VAL A 219 -11.07 -15.91 -7.40
C VAL A 219 -10.88 -14.85 -8.47
N GLY A 220 -10.72 -13.62 -8.01
CA GLY A 220 -10.32 -12.48 -8.84
C GLY A 220 -9.07 -11.81 -8.30
N VAL A 221 -8.23 -11.32 -9.21
CA VAL A 221 -7.02 -10.54 -8.91
C VAL A 221 -6.99 -9.31 -9.80
N ILE A 222 -6.89 -8.14 -9.19
CA ILE A 222 -6.85 -6.84 -9.87
C ILE A 222 -5.60 -6.08 -9.45
N SER A 223 -4.99 -5.35 -10.39
CA SER A 223 -3.90 -4.44 -10.07
C SER A 223 -3.94 -3.19 -10.94
N SER A 224 -3.67 -2.02 -10.38
CA SER A 224 -3.47 -0.79 -11.16
C SER A 224 -2.10 -0.72 -11.85
N VAL A 225 -1.16 -1.62 -11.49
CA VAL A 225 0.09 -1.85 -12.23
C VAL A 225 -0.02 -3.09 -13.11
N ASN A 226 1.10 -3.63 -13.58
CA ASN A 226 1.09 -4.81 -14.44
C ASN A 226 0.48 -6.01 -13.71
N ILE A 227 -0.34 -6.79 -14.41
CA ILE A 227 -1.01 -7.95 -13.79
C ILE A 227 -0.02 -9.05 -13.36
N ASP A 228 1.18 -9.08 -13.95
CA ASP A 228 2.30 -9.95 -13.59
C ASP A 228 3.30 -9.30 -12.63
N HIS A 229 2.98 -8.14 -12.03
CA HIS A 229 3.79 -7.53 -10.97
C HIS A 229 3.78 -8.39 -9.71
N ALA A 230 4.71 -8.13 -8.79
CA ALA A 230 4.98 -9.02 -7.66
C ALA A 230 3.78 -9.21 -6.72
N THR A 231 3.05 -8.15 -6.39
CA THR A 231 1.93 -8.19 -5.45
C THR A 231 0.76 -9.01 -5.97
N PRO A 232 0.19 -8.77 -7.17
CA PRO A 232 -0.85 -9.65 -7.71
C PRO A 232 -0.32 -11.07 -7.94
N ALA A 233 0.92 -11.22 -8.42
CA ALA A 233 1.53 -12.53 -8.67
C ALA A 233 1.61 -13.41 -7.42
N ALA A 234 1.79 -12.83 -6.24
CA ALA A 234 1.84 -13.58 -4.98
C ALA A 234 0.50 -14.26 -4.61
N PHE A 235 -0.58 -14.06 -5.34
CA PHE A 235 -1.83 -14.78 -5.11
C PHE A 235 -2.04 -15.96 -6.06
N TYR A 236 -1.22 -16.10 -7.12
CA TYR A 236 -1.40 -17.15 -8.14
C TYR A 236 -0.10 -17.77 -8.69
N ALA A 237 1.08 -17.21 -8.40
CA ALA A 237 2.35 -17.64 -8.98
C ALA A 237 3.37 -18.04 -7.92
N HIS A 238 4.34 -18.91 -8.32
CA HIS A 238 5.38 -19.45 -7.46
C HIS A 238 6.73 -19.35 -8.20
N GLN A 239 7.45 -18.25 -7.97
CA GLN A 239 8.66 -17.96 -8.72
C GLN A 239 9.84 -17.64 -7.80
N SER A 240 11.00 -18.21 -8.14
CA SER A 240 12.26 -17.92 -7.44
C SER A 240 12.74 -16.46 -7.62
N SER A 241 12.11 -15.72 -8.52
CA SER A 241 12.37 -14.29 -8.74
C SER A 241 11.15 -13.59 -9.32
N ARG A 242 10.79 -12.41 -8.77
CA ARG A 242 9.75 -11.53 -9.30
C ARG A 242 10.04 -11.02 -10.73
N LYS A 243 11.29 -11.18 -11.20
CA LYS A 243 11.68 -10.79 -12.56
C LYS A 243 11.33 -11.84 -13.62
N ASN A 244 10.82 -12.99 -13.22
CA ASN A 244 10.38 -14.05 -14.12
C ASN A 244 8.99 -13.75 -14.72
N TYR A 245 8.79 -12.53 -15.20
CA TYR A 245 7.50 -11.99 -15.64
C TYR A 245 6.76 -12.88 -16.62
N TYR A 246 7.45 -13.43 -17.64
CA TYR A 246 6.79 -14.32 -18.61
C TYR A 246 6.22 -15.58 -17.93
N GLN A 247 7.00 -16.21 -17.04
CA GLN A 247 6.58 -17.41 -16.31
C GLN A 247 5.42 -17.09 -15.35
N ILE A 248 5.44 -15.92 -14.72
CA ILE A 248 4.32 -15.44 -13.89
C ILE A 248 3.04 -15.35 -14.74
N GLY A 249 3.11 -14.79 -15.95
CA GLY A 249 1.98 -14.75 -16.88
C GLY A 249 1.48 -16.14 -17.33
N VAL A 250 2.39 -17.11 -17.49
CA VAL A 250 2.03 -18.52 -17.75
C VAL A 250 1.32 -19.14 -16.55
N GLU A 251 1.76 -18.85 -15.33
CA GLU A 251 1.12 -19.34 -14.11
C GLU A 251 -0.26 -18.70 -13.89
N LEU A 252 -0.43 -17.41 -14.23
CA LEU A 252 -1.75 -16.76 -14.25
C LEU A 252 -2.73 -17.58 -15.11
N ALA A 253 -2.36 -17.90 -16.34
CA ALA A 253 -3.20 -18.66 -17.26
C ALA A 253 -3.54 -20.07 -16.73
N ASN A 254 -2.63 -20.68 -15.98
CA ASN A 254 -2.80 -22.03 -15.41
C ASN A 254 -3.44 -22.04 -14.02
N SER A 255 -3.64 -20.90 -13.37
CA SER A 255 -4.23 -20.81 -12.02
C SER A 255 -5.66 -21.33 -11.93
N GLY A 256 -6.39 -21.24 -13.04
CA GLY A 256 -7.82 -21.58 -13.09
C GLY A 256 -8.74 -20.53 -12.49
N PHE A 257 -8.22 -19.42 -11.98
CA PHE A 257 -9.02 -18.33 -11.39
C PHE A 257 -9.93 -17.67 -12.43
N GLU A 258 -10.99 -17.05 -11.99
CA GLU A 258 -12.06 -16.63 -12.88
C GLU A 258 -11.89 -15.21 -13.42
N TYR A 259 -11.17 -14.33 -12.70
CA TYR A 259 -11.06 -12.94 -13.07
C TYR A 259 -9.67 -12.35 -12.84
N PHE A 260 -9.11 -11.77 -13.89
CA PHE A 260 -7.91 -10.94 -13.80
C PHE A 260 -8.15 -9.61 -14.50
N ALA A 261 -7.68 -8.51 -13.91
CA ALA A 261 -7.67 -7.21 -14.56
C ALA A 261 -6.45 -6.39 -14.13
N GLY A 262 -5.85 -5.66 -15.07
CA GLY A 262 -4.68 -4.85 -14.74
C GLY A 262 -4.01 -4.21 -15.95
N GLY A 263 -2.83 -3.66 -15.71
CA GLY A 263 -1.92 -3.26 -16.77
C GLY A 263 -1.42 -4.45 -17.59
N GLU A 264 -0.73 -4.18 -18.69
CA GLU A 264 -0.19 -5.19 -19.60
C GLU A 264 0.91 -6.02 -18.93
N PHE A 265 1.11 -7.25 -19.38
CA PHE A 265 2.26 -8.05 -18.97
C PHE A 265 3.56 -7.30 -19.24
N GLN A 266 4.50 -7.33 -18.30
CA GLN A 266 5.82 -6.73 -18.47
C GLN A 266 6.59 -7.38 -19.61
N LYS A 267 6.53 -8.74 -19.68
CA LYS A 267 7.15 -9.52 -20.74
C LYS A 267 6.12 -10.43 -21.39
N VAL A 268 5.41 -9.89 -22.36
CA VAL A 268 4.35 -10.62 -23.08
C VAL A 268 4.90 -11.86 -23.79
N ASN A 269 6.09 -11.79 -24.41
CA ASN A 269 6.62 -12.80 -25.31
C ASN A 269 7.81 -13.62 -24.75
N GLY A 270 8.12 -13.52 -23.46
CA GLY A 270 9.26 -14.21 -22.88
C GLY A 270 10.58 -13.86 -23.58
N ASP A 271 11.23 -14.89 -24.19
CA ASP A 271 12.42 -14.75 -25.01
C ASP A 271 12.11 -14.58 -26.51
N GLY A 272 10.83 -14.52 -26.88
CA GLY A 272 10.34 -14.37 -28.24
C GLY A 272 10.19 -15.67 -29.02
N THR A 273 10.44 -16.84 -28.41
CA THR A 273 10.38 -18.15 -29.08
C THR A 273 9.08 -18.92 -28.82
N GLY A 274 8.35 -18.55 -27.75
CA GLY A 274 7.08 -19.19 -27.35
C GLY A 274 5.85 -18.35 -27.69
N PRO A 275 4.65 -18.88 -27.40
CA PRO A 275 3.41 -18.11 -27.49
C PRO A 275 3.46 -16.91 -26.53
N ASN A 276 2.80 -15.82 -26.89
CA ASN A 276 2.66 -14.69 -25.98
C ASN A 276 1.66 -14.99 -24.84
N ASN A 277 1.72 -14.27 -23.74
CA ASN A 277 0.89 -14.53 -22.56
C ASN A 277 -0.63 -14.34 -22.84
N HIS A 278 -1.04 -13.50 -23.80
CA HIS A 278 -2.43 -13.42 -24.22
C HIS A 278 -2.88 -14.72 -24.91
N GLU A 279 -2.03 -15.29 -25.77
CA GLU A 279 -2.31 -16.57 -26.43
C GLU A 279 -2.34 -17.73 -25.43
N VAL A 280 -1.41 -17.74 -24.45
CA VAL A 280 -1.41 -18.74 -23.36
C VAL A 280 -2.70 -18.65 -22.55
N ALA A 281 -3.12 -17.45 -22.18
CA ALA A 281 -4.38 -17.24 -21.45
C ALA A 281 -5.60 -17.66 -22.29
N ALA A 282 -5.64 -17.29 -23.57
CA ALA A 282 -6.74 -17.70 -24.47
C ALA A 282 -6.81 -19.23 -24.64
N GLN A 283 -5.66 -19.92 -24.80
CA GLN A 283 -5.59 -21.38 -24.87
C GLN A 283 -6.04 -22.05 -23.56
N ALA A 284 -5.82 -21.40 -22.42
CA ALA A 284 -6.31 -21.83 -21.11
C ALA A 284 -7.81 -21.51 -20.88
N GLY A 285 -8.48 -20.94 -21.87
CA GLY A 285 -9.92 -20.69 -21.89
C GLY A 285 -10.34 -19.32 -21.28
N TYR A 286 -9.41 -18.36 -21.23
CA TYR A 286 -9.76 -16.98 -20.84
C TYR A 286 -10.31 -16.18 -22.02
N ASN A 287 -11.35 -15.39 -21.76
CA ASN A 287 -11.70 -14.26 -22.61
C ASN A 287 -10.67 -13.16 -22.35
N VAL A 288 -9.75 -12.96 -23.30
CA VAL A 288 -8.75 -11.88 -23.23
C VAL A 288 -9.34 -10.63 -23.85
N VAL A 289 -9.52 -9.59 -23.04
CA VAL A 289 -10.17 -8.32 -23.43
C VAL A 289 -9.20 -7.19 -23.21
N THR A 290 -8.96 -6.38 -24.23
CA THR A 290 -7.99 -5.27 -24.22
C THR A 290 -8.63 -3.92 -24.51
N THR A 291 -9.98 -3.85 -24.51
CA THR A 291 -10.71 -2.61 -24.73
C THR A 291 -11.75 -2.40 -23.64
N GLN A 292 -11.93 -1.16 -23.23
CA GLN A 292 -12.94 -0.76 -22.25
C GLN A 292 -14.37 -1.13 -22.70
N ALA A 293 -14.67 -0.93 -23.98
CA ALA A 293 -15.96 -1.30 -24.55
C ALA A 293 -16.20 -2.82 -24.50
N GLY A 294 -15.17 -3.63 -24.78
CA GLY A 294 -15.22 -5.08 -24.65
C GLY A 294 -15.41 -5.52 -23.21
N ALA A 295 -14.70 -4.90 -22.28
CA ALA A 295 -14.84 -5.16 -20.84
C ALA A 295 -16.25 -4.78 -20.33
N ALA A 296 -16.78 -3.65 -20.75
CA ALA A 296 -18.13 -3.21 -20.40
C ALA A 296 -19.23 -4.17 -20.86
N ALA A 297 -19.04 -4.81 -22.02
CA ALA A 297 -19.99 -5.75 -22.60
C ALA A 297 -20.02 -7.13 -21.89
N LEU A 298 -19.06 -7.45 -21.04
CA LEU A 298 -19.03 -8.71 -20.29
C LEU A 298 -20.14 -8.75 -19.24
N THR A 299 -20.73 -9.92 -19.05
CA THR A 299 -21.80 -10.18 -18.06
C THR A 299 -21.46 -11.42 -17.23
N SER A 300 -22.22 -11.69 -16.19
CA SER A 300 -22.01 -12.77 -15.20
C SER A 300 -21.86 -14.19 -15.79
N GLY A 301 -22.08 -14.41 -17.07
CA GLY A 301 -21.88 -15.69 -17.77
C GLY A 301 -20.61 -15.77 -18.61
N ALA A 302 -19.75 -14.76 -18.59
CA ALA A 302 -18.62 -14.63 -19.49
C ALA A 302 -17.53 -15.72 -19.31
N GLY A 303 -17.53 -16.47 -18.20
CA GLY A 303 -16.48 -17.47 -17.89
C GLY A 303 -15.19 -16.80 -17.40
N LYS A 304 -14.06 -17.52 -17.55
CA LYS A 304 -12.75 -16.96 -17.14
C LYS A 304 -12.41 -15.76 -18.01
N THR A 305 -11.98 -14.69 -17.38
CA THR A 305 -11.76 -13.40 -18.03
C THR A 305 -10.45 -12.78 -17.61
N LEU A 306 -9.66 -12.31 -18.58
CA LEU A 306 -8.49 -11.46 -18.39
C LEU A 306 -8.72 -10.13 -19.09
N ILE A 307 -8.76 -9.05 -18.34
CA ILE A 307 -8.88 -7.69 -18.89
C ILE A 307 -7.53 -6.98 -18.75
N ILE A 308 -6.98 -6.55 -19.88
CA ILE A 308 -5.85 -5.63 -19.92
C ILE A 308 -6.42 -4.23 -20.15
N ALA A 309 -5.99 -3.27 -19.35
CA ALA A 309 -6.44 -1.88 -19.46
C ALA A 309 -6.14 -1.33 -20.87
N GLU A 310 -7.12 -0.64 -21.46
CA GLU A 310 -6.95 -0.06 -22.79
C GLU A 310 -5.96 1.11 -22.77
N ALA A 311 -6.06 1.98 -21.77
CA ALA A 311 -5.12 3.08 -21.57
C ALA A 311 -3.97 2.63 -20.67
N LEU A 312 -2.77 2.66 -21.21
CA LEU A 312 -1.54 2.27 -20.52
C LEU A 312 -0.57 3.45 -20.47
N ALA A 313 0.10 3.61 -19.33
CA ALA A 313 1.09 4.64 -19.08
C ALA A 313 2.50 4.04 -18.90
N ASP A 314 3.29 4.65 -18.03
CA ASP A 314 4.65 4.21 -17.69
C ASP A 314 4.68 2.74 -17.27
N GLY A 315 5.68 2.01 -17.73
CA GLY A 315 5.84 0.60 -17.45
C GLY A 315 4.69 -0.29 -17.95
N LYS A 316 3.81 0.19 -18.82
CA LYS A 316 2.58 -0.49 -19.28
C LYS A 316 1.55 -0.74 -18.17
N ALA A 317 1.61 0.03 -17.09
CA ALA A 317 0.60 0.09 -16.04
C ALA A 317 -0.59 0.95 -16.45
N MET A 318 -1.66 0.97 -15.65
CA MET A 318 -2.73 1.95 -15.79
C MET A 318 -2.19 3.38 -15.58
N ASN A 319 -2.90 4.40 -16.04
CA ASN A 319 -2.60 5.77 -15.69
C ASN A 319 -2.67 5.97 -14.17
N TYR A 320 -1.90 6.95 -13.64
CA TYR A 320 -2.18 7.48 -12.30
C TYR A 320 -3.59 8.05 -12.26
N ALA A 321 -4.26 7.97 -11.14
CA ALA A 321 -5.64 8.46 -11.01
C ALA A 321 -5.79 9.92 -11.44
N MET A 322 -4.79 10.77 -11.13
CA MET A 322 -4.78 12.18 -11.55
C MET A 322 -4.55 12.41 -13.05
N ASP A 323 -4.04 11.41 -13.75
CA ASP A 323 -3.70 11.48 -15.18
C ASP A 323 -4.77 10.87 -16.09
N ALA A 324 -5.71 10.14 -15.52
CA ALA A 324 -6.76 9.45 -16.27
C ALA A 324 -7.61 10.44 -17.08
N ALA A 325 -7.91 10.07 -18.30
CA ALA A 325 -8.78 10.86 -19.17
C ALA A 325 -10.26 10.76 -18.71
N PRO A 326 -11.09 11.75 -18.98
CA PRO A 326 -12.51 11.68 -18.68
C PRO A 326 -13.17 10.44 -19.31
N GLY A 327 -13.78 9.57 -18.49
CA GLY A 327 -14.42 8.33 -18.91
C GLY A 327 -13.48 7.14 -19.11
N GLU A 328 -12.19 7.29 -18.86
CA GLU A 328 -11.24 6.17 -18.77
C GLU A 328 -11.54 5.35 -17.51
N TRP A 329 -11.58 4.02 -17.67
CA TRP A 329 -11.74 3.11 -16.52
C TRP A 329 -10.55 3.19 -15.58
N GLN A 330 -10.85 3.32 -14.30
CA GLN A 330 -9.90 3.30 -13.21
C GLN A 330 -10.10 2.05 -12.33
N LEU A 331 -9.34 1.92 -11.27
CA LEU A 331 -9.36 0.75 -10.38
C LEU A 331 -10.78 0.39 -9.91
N THR A 332 -11.59 1.39 -9.57
CA THR A 332 -12.98 1.22 -9.15
C THR A 332 -13.84 0.49 -10.20
N ASP A 333 -13.66 0.78 -11.48
CA ASP A 333 -14.45 0.17 -12.56
C ASP A 333 -14.11 -1.32 -12.72
N TYR A 334 -12.82 -1.67 -12.62
CA TYR A 334 -12.37 -3.06 -12.64
C TYR A 334 -12.86 -3.84 -11.42
N VAL A 335 -12.92 -3.22 -10.23
CA VAL A 335 -13.51 -3.82 -9.02
C VAL A 335 -15.01 -4.08 -9.22
N ARG A 336 -15.76 -3.09 -9.73
CA ARG A 336 -17.20 -3.26 -10.01
C ARG A 336 -17.44 -4.38 -11.02
N LYS A 337 -16.64 -4.45 -12.09
CA LYS A 337 -16.72 -5.53 -13.08
C LYS A 337 -16.35 -6.87 -12.47
N GLY A 338 -15.32 -6.93 -11.63
CA GLY A 338 -14.94 -8.14 -10.91
C GLY A 338 -16.07 -8.69 -10.03
N MET A 339 -16.74 -7.82 -9.26
CA MET A 339 -17.91 -8.22 -8.46
C MET A 339 -19.03 -8.80 -9.34
N GLU A 340 -19.35 -8.15 -10.47
CA GLU A 340 -20.37 -8.64 -11.41
C GLU A 340 -20.06 -10.03 -11.98
N LEU A 341 -18.81 -10.30 -12.33
CA LEU A 341 -18.39 -11.57 -12.93
C LEU A 341 -18.20 -12.69 -11.92
N LEU A 342 -17.79 -12.35 -10.69
CA LEU A 342 -17.48 -13.31 -9.64
C LEU A 342 -18.70 -13.71 -8.82
N ASP A 343 -19.71 -12.85 -8.69
CA ASP A 343 -20.89 -13.17 -7.88
C ASP A 343 -21.62 -14.40 -8.44
N ASN A 344 -21.77 -15.42 -7.62
CA ASN A 344 -22.27 -16.73 -8.04
C ASN A 344 -23.08 -17.47 -6.95
N GLY A 345 -23.38 -16.79 -5.87
CA GLY A 345 -24.09 -17.39 -4.73
C GLY A 345 -23.29 -18.42 -3.91
N ARG A 346 -22.10 -18.88 -4.33
CA ARG A 346 -21.21 -19.76 -3.54
C ARG A 346 -20.21 -18.97 -2.72
N GLY A 347 -19.68 -17.91 -3.28
CA GLY A 347 -18.70 -17.03 -2.70
C GLY A 347 -17.54 -16.73 -3.64
N PHE A 348 -16.81 -15.67 -3.31
CA PHE A 348 -15.59 -15.30 -4.01
C PHE A 348 -14.53 -14.69 -3.08
N PHE A 349 -13.31 -14.73 -3.55
CA PHE A 349 -12.19 -13.97 -3.02
C PHE A 349 -11.72 -12.99 -4.10
N LEU A 350 -11.73 -11.70 -3.80
CA LEU A 350 -11.27 -10.65 -4.71
C LEU A 350 -10.12 -9.87 -4.06
N MET A 351 -8.91 -10.11 -4.58
CA MET A 351 -7.74 -9.30 -4.25
C MET A 351 -7.66 -8.12 -5.21
N THR A 352 -7.43 -6.94 -4.68
CA THR A 352 -7.27 -5.70 -5.46
C THR A 352 -6.05 -4.94 -4.97
N GLU A 353 -5.14 -4.64 -5.87
CA GLU A 353 -3.95 -3.83 -5.60
C GLU A 353 -4.08 -2.43 -6.21
N SER A 354 -3.79 -1.41 -5.39
CA SER A 354 -3.48 -0.06 -5.88
C SER A 354 -1.96 0.14 -5.91
N GLY A 355 -1.33 -0.38 -6.96
CA GLY A 355 0.14 -0.43 -7.08
C GLY A 355 0.77 0.92 -7.45
N LYS A 356 0.00 1.86 -8.01
CA LYS A 356 0.51 3.18 -8.41
C LYS A 356 0.81 4.08 -7.21
N ILE A 357 0.29 3.80 -6.01
CA ILE A 357 0.65 4.52 -4.77
C ILE A 357 2.15 4.36 -4.50
N ASP A 358 2.66 3.12 -4.58
CA ASP A 358 4.08 2.81 -4.41
C ASP A 358 4.96 3.52 -5.43
N TRP A 359 4.59 3.45 -6.72
CA TRP A 359 5.38 4.07 -7.79
C TRP A 359 5.46 5.59 -7.63
N ALA A 360 4.36 6.24 -7.20
CA ALA A 360 4.37 7.67 -6.88
C ALA A 360 5.29 7.97 -5.69
N CYS A 361 5.23 7.14 -4.63
CA CYS A 361 6.07 7.31 -3.44
C CYS A 361 7.55 7.07 -3.73
N HIS A 362 7.90 6.11 -4.59
CA HIS A 362 9.26 5.92 -5.09
C HIS A 362 9.80 7.14 -5.83
N ALA A 363 8.95 7.83 -6.58
CA ALA A 363 9.29 9.09 -7.25
C ALA A 363 9.12 10.32 -6.35
N ASN A 364 8.81 10.14 -5.06
CA ASN A 364 8.49 11.21 -4.13
C ASN A 364 7.42 12.20 -4.67
N ASP A 365 6.47 11.71 -5.47
CA ASP A 365 5.34 12.50 -5.97
C ASP A 365 4.15 12.39 -5.01
N ALA A 366 4.08 13.30 -4.05
CA ALA A 366 3.03 13.27 -3.03
C ALA A 366 1.63 13.45 -3.61
N ALA A 367 1.47 14.30 -4.63
CA ALA A 367 0.15 14.54 -5.23
C ALA A 367 -0.36 13.30 -5.98
N ALA A 368 0.48 12.64 -6.78
CA ALA A 368 0.10 11.41 -7.46
C ALA A 368 -0.26 10.30 -6.45
N SER A 369 0.56 10.11 -5.41
CA SER A 369 0.27 9.16 -4.33
C SER A 369 -1.07 9.44 -3.65
N ILE A 370 -1.35 10.70 -3.31
CA ILE A 370 -2.62 11.11 -2.70
C ILE A 370 -3.81 10.75 -3.60
N HIS A 371 -3.73 11.05 -4.90
CA HIS A 371 -4.82 10.77 -5.84
C HIS A 371 -5.07 9.26 -6.01
N ASP A 372 -4.02 8.43 -6.02
CA ASP A 372 -4.16 6.98 -6.09
C ASP A 372 -4.70 6.38 -4.77
N VAL A 373 -4.40 6.96 -3.61
CA VAL A 373 -5.06 6.60 -2.34
C VAL A 373 -6.55 6.96 -2.35
N LEU A 374 -6.91 8.11 -2.94
CA LEU A 374 -8.30 8.51 -3.10
C LEU A 374 -9.06 7.57 -4.05
N GLU A 375 -8.43 7.15 -5.16
CA GLU A 375 -9.01 6.18 -6.08
C GLU A 375 -9.15 4.79 -5.43
N MET A 376 -8.17 4.35 -4.64
CA MET A 376 -8.33 3.14 -3.83
C MET A 376 -9.51 3.24 -2.87
N SER A 377 -9.72 4.41 -2.25
CA SER A 377 -10.89 4.64 -1.39
C SER A 377 -12.21 4.53 -2.17
N ASN A 378 -12.27 4.97 -3.43
CA ASN A 378 -13.42 4.79 -4.30
C ASN A 378 -13.67 3.30 -4.63
N ALA A 379 -12.60 2.55 -4.90
CA ALA A 379 -12.67 1.11 -5.15
C ALA A 379 -13.17 0.34 -3.91
N VAL A 380 -12.70 0.71 -2.71
CA VAL A 380 -13.21 0.15 -1.45
C VAL A 380 -14.67 0.54 -1.22
N GLN A 381 -15.08 1.77 -1.59
CA GLN A 381 -16.49 2.19 -1.50
C GLN A 381 -17.41 1.29 -2.32
N ALA A 382 -16.98 0.83 -3.49
CA ALA A 382 -17.75 -0.14 -4.28
C ALA A 382 -17.94 -1.47 -3.53
N ALA A 383 -16.92 -1.94 -2.80
CA ALA A 383 -17.07 -3.13 -1.96
C ALA A 383 -17.96 -2.88 -0.72
N VAL A 384 -17.95 -1.67 -0.16
CA VAL A 384 -18.89 -1.28 0.92
C VAL A 384 -20.33 -1.26 0.43
N GLU A 385 -20.59 -0.80 -0.79
CA GLU A 385 -21.91 -0.88 -1.41
C GLU A 385 -22.38 -2.33 -1.56
N PHE A 386 -21.47 -3.24 -1.95
CA PHE A 386 -21.75 -4.68 -1.99
C PHE A 386 -22.02 -5.24 -0.59
N TYR A 387 -21.19 -4.89 0.40
CA TYR A 387 -21.38 -5.27 1.81
C TYR A 387 -22.76 -4.86 2.33
N ASN A 388 -23.25 -3.68 2.01
CA ASN A 388 -24.57 -3.22 2.47
C ASN A 388 -25.73 -4.11 2.00
N ASN A 389 -25.54 -4.84 0.90
CA ASN A 389 -26.51 -5.84 0.42
C ASN A 389 -26.25 -7.24 0.99
N HIS A 390 -25.05 -7.53 1.50
CA HIS A 390 -24.59 -8.83 2.01
C HIS A 390 -23.85 -8.73 3.36
N PRO A 391 -24.40 -8.01 4.39
CA PRO A 391 -23.64 -7.64 5.58
C PRO A 391 -23.21 -8.84 6.44
N ASN A 392 -23.98 -9.92 6.41
CA ASN A 392 -23.73 -11.12 7.20
C ASN A 392 -22.87 -12.18 6.48
N GLU A 393 -22.40 -11.90 5.28
CA GLU A 393 -21.67 -12.84 4.43
C GLU A 393 -20.34 -12.25 3.90
N THR A 394 -20.09 -10.96 4.13
CA THR A 394 -18.97 -10.23 3.53
C THR A 394 -17.92 -9.86 4.57
N LEU A 395 -16.64 -10.01 4.19
CA LEU A 395 -15.49 -9.48 4.90
C LEU A 395 -14.71 -8.58 3.94
N ILE A 396 -14.42 -7.35 4.38
CA ILE A 396 -13.57 -6.40 3.65
C ILE A 396 -12.34 -6.11 4.51
N LEU A 397 -11.16 -6.33 3.93
CA LEU A 397 -9.86 -6.00 4.50
C LEU A 397 -9.17 -4.97 3.61
N VAL A 398 -8.62 -3.92 4.21
CA VAL A 398 -7.83 -2.89 3.52
C VAL A 398 -6.52 -2.72 4.26
N THR A 399 -5.41 -2.99 3.59
CA THR A 399 -4.07 -2.89 4.19
C THR A 399 -3.05 -2.39 3.17
N ALA A 400 -1.80 -2.32 3.56
CA ALA A 400 -0.66 -2.18 2.68
C ALA A 400 0.29 -3.37 2.87
N ASP A 401 1.16 -3.57 1.92
CA ASP A 401 2.22 -4.57 1.99
C ASP A 401 3.47 -4.01 2.69
N HIS A 402 3.83 -2.75 2.48
CA HIS A 402 4.87 -1.97 3.17
C HIS A 402 4.57 -0.47 3.08
N GLU A 403 5.47 0.37 3.61
CA GLU A 403 5.50 1.82 3.38
C GLU A 403 6.62 2.14 2.38
N THR A 404 6.40 3.14 1.52
CA THR A 404 7.35 3.60 0.50
C THR A 404 7.59 5.09 0.60
N GLY A 405 8.85 5.49 0.37
CA GLY A 405 9.26 6.88 0.30
C GLY A 405 9.58 7.54 1.65
N GLY A 406 9.15 6.94 2.76
CA GLY A 406 9.28 7.56 4.08
C GLY A 406 8.59 8.92 4.12
N MET A 407 7.35 8.97 3.60
CA MET A 407 6.56 10.20 3.51
C MET A 407 6.36 10.84 4.89
N ALA A 408 6.54 12.14 4.98
CA ALA A 408 6.27 12.92 6.19
C ALA A 408 5.32 14.09 5.88
N ILE A 409 4.35 14.29 6.76
CA ILE A 409 3.53 15.51 6.80
C ILE A 409 4.21 16.45 7.79
N GLY A 410 4.87 17.48 7.28
CA GLY A 410 5.74 18.38 8.00
C GLY A 410 7.08 18.54 7.27
N TYR A 411 7.53 19.78 7.11
CA TYR A 411 8.80 20.09 6.46
C TYR A 411 9.58 21.14 7.23
N LYS A 412 10.90 20.97 7.26
CA LYS A 412 11.82 21.79 8.07
C LYS A 412 11.69 23.31 7.86
N THR A 413 11.35 23.78 6.65
CA THR A 413 11.23 25.22 6.36
C THR A 413 9.83 25.78 6.57
N THR A 414 8.81 24.93 6.69
CA THR A 414 7.44 25.33 7.03
C THR A 414 7.15 25.28 8.53
N ASN A 415 8.08 24.76 9.34
CA ASN A 415 7.95 24.56 10.77
C ASN A 415 6.70 23.72 11.15
N TYR A 416 5.66 24.35 11.68
CA TYR A 416 4.40 23.69 12.09
C TYR A 416 3.28 23.87 11.06
N ASP A 417 3.53 24.60 9.99
CA ASP A 417 2.53 24.91 8.99
C ASP A 417 2.53 23.88 7.83
N THR A 418 1.35 23.60 7.31
CA THR A 418 1.13 22.82 6.11
C THR A 418 0.22 23.60 5.15
N PHE A 419 0.45 23.43 3.85
CA PHE A 419 -0.27 24.14 2.78
C PHE A 419 -0.71 23.16 1.71
N LEU A 420 -1.46 22.11 2.10
CA LEU A 420 -1.80 20.99 1.21
C LEU A 420 -2.60 21.42 -0.03
N THR A 421 -3.31 22.56 0.04
CA THR A 421 -3.95 23.15 -1.15
C THR A 421 -2.99 23.53 -2.26
N ASN A 422 -1.69 23.69 -1.97
CA ASN A 422 -0.69 23.92 -3.02
C ASN A 422 -0.62 22.73 -4.00
N LEU A 423 -0.85 21.50 -3.51
CA LEU A 423 -0.84 20.29 -4.35
C LEU A 423 -1.96 20.28 -5.40
N THR A 424 -3.02 21.09 -5.24
CA THR A 424 -4.07 21.22 -6.27
C THR A 424 -3.57 21.90 -7.56
N HIS A 425 -2.41 22.54 -7.50
CA HIS A 425 -1.76 23.12 -8.67
C HIS A 425 -0.98 22.11 -9.50
N GLN A 426 -0.67 20.92 -8.94
CA GLN A 426 -0.09 19.83 -9.71
C GLN A 426 -1.21 19.15 -10.52
N LYS A 427 -1.12 19.23 -11.85
CA LYS A 427 -2.15 18.76 -12.79
C LYS A 427 -1.84 17.42 -13.41
N MET A 428 -0.66 16.89 -13.19
CA MET A 428 -0.21 15.59 -13.70
C MET A 428 0.87 14.98 -12.83
N SER A 429 1.01 13.65 -12.91
CA SER A 429 2.09 12.93 -12.26
C SER A 429 3.47 13.29 -12.84
N TYR A 430 4.53 12.96 -12.10
CA TYR A 430 5.90 13.06 -12.59
C TYR A 430 6.09 12.30 -13.91
N ALA A 431 5.50 11.10 -14.05
CA ALA A 431 5.65 10.25 -15.21
C ALA A 431 5.02 10.87 -16.47
N LYS A 432 3.84 11.46 -16.33
CA LYS A 432 3.19 12.18 -17.42
C LYS A 432 3.93 13.49 -17.75
N PHE A 433 4.49 14.16 -16.76
CA PHE A 433 5.34 15.33 -16.99
C PHE A 433 6.60 14.95 -17.77
N ASP A 434 7.24 13.83 -17.41
CA ASP A 434 8.40 13.31 -18.13
C ASP A 434 8.08 13.04 -19.60
N SER A 435 7.05 12.25 -19.88
CA SER A 435 6.69 11.84 -21.23
C SER A 435 6.15 13.00 -22.10
N THR A 436 5.47 13.97 -21.48
CA THR A 436 4.85 15.08 -22.23
C THR A 436 5.81 16.25 -22.47
N TYR A 437 6.67 16.53 -21.50
CA TYR A 437 7.46 17.74 -21.50
C TYR A 437 8.97 17.48 -21.45
N VAL A 438 9.45 16.67 -20.49
CA VAL A 438 10.89 16.57 -20.24
C VAL A 438 11.62 15.85 -21.36
N GLU A 439 11.03 14.83 -21.97
CA GLU A 439 11.59 14.18 -23.17
C GLU A 439 11.79 15.20 -24.33
N ARG A 440 10.81 16.10 -24.52
CA ARG A 440 10.93 17.19 -25.50
C ARG A 440 12.05 18.16 -25.13
N TYR A 441 12.17 18.54 -23.84
CA TYR A 441 13.25 19.43 -23.41
C TYR A 441 14.64 18.84 -23.70
N ILE A 442 14.81 17.55 -23.48
CA ILE A 442 16.05 16.84 -23.76
C ILE A 442 16.33 16.82 -25.27
N ALA A 443 15.32 16.51 -26.09
CA ALA A 443 15.45 16.41 -27.53
C ALA A 443 15.76 17.75 -28.20
N GLU A 444 15.07 18.83 -27.78
CA GLU A 444 15.14 20.16 -28.37
C GLU A 444 16.14 21.08 -27.66
N LYS A 445 16.69 20.69 -26.51
CA LYS A 445 17.51 21.52 -25.62
C LYS A 445 16.79 22.83 -25.27
N THR A 446 15.54 22.71 -24.88
CA THR A 446 14.65 23.83 -24.56
C THR A 446 15.32 24.76 -23.51
N PRO A 447 15.21 26.08 -23.62
CA PRO A 447 15.71 26.99 -22.58
C PRO A 447 15.01 26.78 -21.23
N PHE A 448 15.75 26.91 -20.13
CA PHE A 448 15.23 26.72 -18.77
C PHE A 448 14.00 27.57 -18.47
N GLU A 449 13.99 28.84 -18.90
CA GLU A 449 12.87 29.75 -18.68
C GLU A 449 11.58 29.27 -19.40
N THR A 450 11.73 28.64 -20.57
CA THR A 450 10.60 28.00 -21.27
C THR A 450 10.10 26.76 -20.52
N ALA A 451 11.01 25.91 -20.03
CA ALA A 451 10.64 24.76 -19.19
C ALA A 451 9.93 25.20 -17.90
N MET A 452 10.39 26.29 -17.27
CA MET A 452 9.74 26.85 -16.07
C MET A 452 8.35 27.43 -16.34
N ALA A 453 8.07 27.90 -17.56
CA ALA A 453 6.70 28.30 -17.93
C ALA A 453 5.74 27.08 -17.94
N ASP A 454 6.20 25.94 -18.46
CA ASP A 454 5.44 24.68 -18.39
C ASP A 454 5.30 24.18 -16.93
N VAL A 455 6.35 24.28 -16.10
CA VAL A 455 6.29 23.95 -14.66
C VAL A 455 5.27 24.84 -13.95
N LYS A 456 5.27 26.14 -14.22
CA LYS A 456 4.27 27.06 -13.67
C LYS A 456 2.84 26.67 -14.08
N ALA A 457 2.65 26.37 -15.35
CA ALA A 457 1.33 26.01 -15.88
C ALA A 457 0.77 24.72 -15.28
N ASN A 458 1.65 23.76 -14.93
CA ASN A 458 1.26 22.42 -14.48
C ASN A 458 1.48 22.15 -12.99
N PHE A 459 2.31 22.94 -12.29
CA PHE A 459 2.61 22.79 -10.86
C PHE A 459 2.43 24.08 -10.06
N GLY A 460 2.16 25.22 -10.73
CA GLY A 460 1.97 26.50 -10.07
C GLY A 460 3.26 27.18 -9.57
N LEU A 461 4.41 26.51 -9.65
CA LEU A 461 5.70 27.04 -9.18
C LEU A 461 6.12 28.24 -10.03
N THR A 462 6.18 29.42 -9.43
CA THR A 462 6.30 30.71 -10.11
C THR A 462 7.67 31.33 -9.87
N LEU A 463 8.34 31.75 -10.93
CA LEU A 463 9.63 32.44 -10.83
C LEU A 463 9.46 33.85 -10.23
N PRO A 464 10.45 34.37 -9.47
CA PRO A 464 10.44 35.74 -8.96
C PRO A 464 10.40 36.82 -10.07
N THR A 465 10.85 36.45 -11.27
CA THR A 465 10.88 37.33 -12.46
C THR A 465 9.57 37.33 -13.25
N ASP A 466 8.61 36.45 -12.91
CA ASP A 466 7.33 36.40 -13.61
C ASP A 466 6.48 37.64 -13.33
N PRO A 467 5.70 38.14 -14.31
CA PRO A 467 4.90 39.36 -14.16
C PRO A 467 3.86 39.27 -13.03
N ASP A 468 3.39 38.07 -12.70
CA ASP A 468 2.39 37.79 -11.69
C ASP A 468 2.97 37.16 -10.41
N ALA A 469 4.28 37.22 -10.21
CA ALA A 469 4.98 36.69 -9.03
C ALA A 469 4.36 37.13 -7.70
N ALA A 470 3.87 38.36 -7.61
CA ALA A 470 3.21 38.91 -6.44
C ALA A 470 1.92 38.13 -6.04
N ASN A 471 1.31 37.40 -6.98
CA ASN A 471 0.07 36.62 -6.74
C ASN A 471 0.33 35.14 -6.46
N ALA A 472 1.57 34.68 -6.57
CA ALA A 472 1.92 33.25 -6.45
C ALA A 472 1.83 32.71 -5.01
N GLY A 473 1.72 33.57 -4.01
CA GLY A 473 1.62 33.16 -2.61
C GLY A 473 2.78 32.25 -2.17
N LYS A 474 2.46 31.10 -1.65
CA LYS A 474 3.45 30.10 -1.20
C LYS A 474 4.16 29.37 -2.34
N LEU A 475 3.63 29.43 -3.56
CA LEU A 475 4.25 28.82 -4.76
C LEU A 475 5.28 29.73 -5.43
N LEU A 476 5.49 30.95 -4.91
CA LEU A 476 6.61 31.80 -5.32
C LEU A 476 7.93 31.11 -4.94
N LEU A 477 8.79 30.92 -5.94
CA LEU A 477 10.11 30.33 -5.73
C LEU A 477 11.07 31.33 -5.10
N THR A 478 11.91 30.86 -4.19
CA THR A 478 13.08 31.59 -3.71
C THR A 478 14.24 31.45 -4.70
N ASP A 479 15.22 32.36 -4.64
CA ASP A 479 16.43 32.26 -5.48
C ASP A 479 17.16 30.92 -5.31
N TYR A 480 17.15 30.35 -4.09
CA TYR A 480 17.74 29.05 -3.79
C TYR A 480 16.99 27.90 -4.50
N GLU A 481 15.67 27.92 -4.50
CA GLU A 481 14.85 26.92 -5.20
C GLU A 481 15.00 27.01 -6.72
N VAL A 482 15.05 28.23 -7.25
CA VAL A 482 15.32 28.46 -8.69
C VAL A 482 16.68 27.90 -9.09
N GLU A 483 17.71 28.13 -8.29
CA GLU A 483 19.05 27.61 -8.54
C GLU A 483 19.10 26.08 -8.50
N ASN A 484 18.39 25.45 -7.56
CA ASN A 484 18.30 23.99 -7.48
C ASN A 484 17.56 23.38 -8.68
N LEU A 485 16.45 23.99 -9.09
CA LEU A 485 15.70 23.59 -10.28
C LEU A 485 16.55 23.75 -11.55
N ARG A 486 17.34 24.83 -11.67
CA ARG A 486 18.24 25.05 -12.80
C ARG A 486 19.33 24.00 -12.87
N LYS A 487 19.98 23.68 -11.75
CA LYS A 487 20.99 22.59 -11.68
C LYS A 487 20.42 21.24 -12.07
N ALA A 488 19.24 20.91 -11.56
CA ALA A 488 18.56 19.68 -11.90
C ALA A 488 18.19 19.63 -13.39
N TYR A 489 17.74 20.76 -13.95
CA TYR A 489 17.44 20.89 -15.37
C TYR A 489 18.68 20.69 -16.26
N GLU A 490 19.77 21.40 -15.96
CA GLU A 490 21.05 21.26 -16.68
C GLU A 490 21.55 19.82 -16.60
N ARG A 491 21.44 19.21 -15.40
CA ARG A 491 21.80 17.80 -15.20
C ARG A 491 20.94 16.86 -16.03
N THR A 492 19.64 17.14 -16.16
CA THR A 492 18.73 16.38 -17.02
C THR A 492 19.16 16.41 -18.48
N LEU A 493 19.54 17.60 -19.00
CA LEU A 493 20.03 17.72 -20.38
C LEU A 493 21.35 17.00 -20.63
N GLU A 494 22.21 16.85 -19.60
CA GLU A 494 23.48 16.14 -19.68
C GLU A 494 23.27 14.62 -19.70
N VAL A 495 22.43 14.09 -18.80
CA VAL A 495 22.25 12.64 -18.64
C VAL A 495 21.25 12.05 -19.63
N GLY A 496 20.26 12.84 -20.07
CA GLY A 496 19.17 12.39 -20.93
C GLY A 496 18.14 11.52 -20.20
N ALA A 497 17.05 11.15 -20.85
CA ALA A 497 15.96 10.37 -20.28
C ALA A 497 16.36 8.96 -19.80
N SER A 498 17.40 8.37 -20.38
CA SER A 498 17.91 7.02 -20.01
C SER A 498 19.23 7.07 -19.24
N GLY A 499 19.54 8.21 -18.63
CA GLY A 499 20.88 8.54 -18.14
C GLY A 499 21.30 7.94 -16.81
N GLN A 500 20.56 6.98 -16.23
CA GLN A 500 20.89 6.35 -14.94
C GLN A 500 22.35 5.89 -14.82
N SER A 501 22.92 5.34 -15.92
CA SER A 501 24.32 4.91 -15.94
C SER A 501 25.36 6.03 -15.88
N LYS A 502 24.94 7.30 -16.03
CA LYS A 502 25.76 8.50 -15.97
C LYS A 502 25.57 9.28 -14.67
N MET A 503 24.68 8.86 -13.79
CA MET A 503 24.42 9.53 -12.54
C MET A 503 25.54 9.29 -11.54
N SER A 504 25.97 10.36 -10.87
CA SER A 504 26.91 10.32 -9.77
C SER A 504 26.24 9.83 -8.49
N GLN A 505 27.04 9.55 -7.45
CA GLN A 505 26.49 9.25 -6.11
C GLN A 505 25.66 10.43 -5.57
N GLN A 506 26.06 11.66 -5.86
CA GLN A 506 25.30 12.85 -5.46
C GLN A 506 23.96 12.95 -6.20
N ASP A 507 23.94 12.67 -7.52
CA ASP A 507 22.68 12.64 -8.27
C ASP A 507 21.72 11.57 -7.70
N TYR A 508 22.27 10.40 -7.37
CA TYR A 508 21.47 9.33 -6.78
C TYR A 508 20.87 9.73 -5.43
N GLU A 509 21.63 10.45 -4.59
CA GLU A 509 21.13 10.96 -3.31
C GLU A 509 20.06 12.04 -3.49
N LEU A 510 20.19 12.88 -4.52
CA LEU A 510 19.27 13.98 -4.78
C LEU A 510 18.02 13.57 -5.57
N TYR A 511 18.14 12.60 -6.49
CA TYR A 511 17.12 12.31 -7.50
C TYR A 511 16.80 10.82 -7.62
N GLY A 512 17.42 9.95 -6.83
CA GLY A 512 17.26 8.49 -6.97
C GLY A 512 17.73 8.00 -8.33
N THR A 513 16.90 7.17 -8.97
CA THR A 513 17.12 6.70 -10.35
C THR A 513 16.24 7.43 -11.38
N TYR A 514 15.61 8.52 -10.98
CA TYR A 514 14.64 9.28 -11.76
C TYR A 514 15.31 10.43 -12.54
N ILE A 515 14.53 11.09 -13.38
CA ILE A 515 14.98 12.28 -14.13
C ILE A 515 15.17 13.43 -13.13
N PRO A 516 16.36 14.06 -13.07
CA PRO A 516 16.68 15.07 -12.05
C PRO A 516 15.69 16.24 -11.99
N PHE A 517 15.25 16.76 -13.14
CA PHE A 517 14.36 17.90 -13.18
C PHE A 517 12.98 17.60 -12.61
N SER A 518 12.39 16.49 -13.00
CA SER A 518 11.07 16.07 -12.48
C SER A 518 11.09 15.86 -10.98
N MET A 519 12.15 15.23 -10.46
CA MET A 519 12.31 15.05 -9.01
C MET A 519 12.47 16.38 -8.28
N ALA A 520 13.27 17.30 -8.83
CA ALA A 520 13.42 18.62 -8.23
C ALA A 520 12.09 19.41 -8.23
N VAL A 521 11.26 19.26 -9.25
CA VAL A 521 9.91 19.86 -9.31
C VAL A 521 9.00 19.24 -8.24
N CYS A 522 8.93 17.90 -8.16
CA CYS A 522 8.13 17.19 -7.14
C CYS A 522 8.57 17.56 -5.71
N HIS A 523 9.88 17.53 -5.44
CA HIS A 523 10.40 17.95 -4.12
C HIS A 523 10.03 19.39 -3.80
N THR A 524 10.13 20.29 -4.77
CA THR A 524 9.84 21.71 -4.54
C THR A 524 8.36 21.93 -4.19
N ILE A 525 7.42 21.33 -4.92
CA ILE A 525 6.00 21.48 -4.60
C ILE A 525 5.63 20.79 -3.28
N ASN A 526 6.22 19.63 -2.96
CA ASN A 526 6.05 18.97 -1.67
C ASN A 526 6.51 19.88 -0.53
N HIS A 527 7.71 20.43 -0.62
CA HIS A 527 8.27 21.33 0.39
C HIS A 527 7.42 22.60 0.58
N LYS A 528 6.92 23.19 -0.53
CA LYS A 528 5.97 24.30 -0.50
C LYS A 528 4.64 23.92 0.15
N SER A 529 4.29 22.64 0.14
CA SER A 529 3.07 22.11 0.73
C SER A 529 3.26 21.69 2.20
N GLY A 530 4.50 21.69 2.70
CA GLY A 530 4.83 21.24 4.05
C GLY A 530 4.92 19.71 4.14
N MET A 531 5.38 19.05 3.09
CA MET A 531 5.60 17.61 3.02
C MET A 531 7.04 17.29 2.58
N ASP A 532 7.53 16.11 2.94
CA ASP A 532 8.85 15.63 2.52
C ASP A 532 8.87 14.10 2.45
N HIS A 533 9.93 13.56 1.85
CA HIS A 533 10.23 12.14 1.78
C HIS A 533 11.67 11.89 2.23
N THR A 534 11.94 10.72 2.78
CA THR A 534 13.27 10.38 3.31
C THR A 534 14.06 9.42 2.42
N THR A 535 13.40 8.77 1.48
CA THR A 535 14.03 7.76 0.60
C THR A 535 13.27 7.63 -0.72
N TYR A 536 13.92 7.00 -1.70
CA TYR A 536 13.32 6.52 -2.95
C TYR A 536 13.01 5.02 -2.90
N ALA A 537 13.01 4.43 -1.71
CA ALA A 537 12.79 3.00 -1.49
C ALA A 537 11.77 2.79 -0.38
N HIS A 538 11.62 1.55 0.05
CA HIS A 538 10.70 1.19 1.13
C HIS A 538 11.29 1.51 2.49
N THR A 539 10.42 1.61 3.51
CA THR A 539 10.83 1.76 4.91
C THR A 539 10.34 0.59 5.77
N GLY A 540 10.87 0.52 6.99
CA GLY A 540 10.42 -0.45 8.00
C GLY A 540 9.24 0.04 8.85
N ALA A 541 8.49 1.03 8.40
CA ALA A 541 7.33 1.52 9.12
C ALA A 541 6.22 0.47 9.13
N MET A 542 5.49 0.36 10.25
CA MET A 542 4.29 -0.46 10.31
C MET A 542 3.19 0.14 9.44
N VAL A 543 2.36 -0.72 8.86
CA VAL A 543 1.19 -0.32 8.08
C VAL A 543 -0.10 -0.60 8.85
N ASN A 544 -1.19 0.08 8.48
CA ASN A 544 -2.49 -0.19 9.07
C ASN A 544 -3.24 -1.28 8.32
N LEU A 545 -4.08 -2.01 9.04
CA LEU A 545 -5.12 -2.86 8.47
C LEU A 545 -6.47 -2.39 9.00
N TYR A 546 -7.40 -2.14 8.11
CA TYR A 546 -8.80 -1.80 8.42
C TYR A 546 -9.67 -2.96 8.00
N ALA A 547 -10.62 -3.36 8.87
CA ALA A 547 -11.48 -4.50 8.60
C ALA A 547 -12.95 -4.21 8.93
N MET A 548 -13.85 -4.72 8.11
CA MET A 548 -15.30 -4.62 8.29
C MET A 548 -15.98 -5.90 7.84
N GLY A 549 -17.01 -6.32 8.57
CA GLY A 549 -17.86 -7.46 8.25
C GLY A 549 -17.56 -8.71 9.06
N VAL A 550 -17.87 -9.87 8.52
CA VAL A 550 -17.81 -11.16 9.21
C VAL A 550 -16.39 -11.53 9.62
N GLY A 551 -16.12 -11.62 10.92
CA GLY A 551 -14.82 -11.98 11.49
C GLY A 551 -13.80 -10.84 11.51
N ALA A 552 -14.23 -9.59 11.23
CA ALA A 552 -13.35 -8.42 11.20
C ALA A 552 -12.63 -8.18 12.53
N GLU A 553 -13.24 -8.52 13.66
CA GLU A 553 -12.68 -8.38 15.02
C GLU A 553 -11.37 -9.15 15.24
N LYS A 554 -11.09 -10.19 14.42
CA LYS A 554 -9.84 -10.95 14.48
C LYS A 554 -8.62 -10.15 14.01
N PHE A 555 -8.85 -9.05 13.27
CA PHE A 555 -7.80 -8.22 12.70
C PHE A 555 -7.41 -7.02 13.58
N ARG A 556 -7.86 -6.97 14.82
CA ARG A 556 -7.46 -5.97 15.81
C ARG A 556 -6.05 -6.20 16.35
N GLY A 557 -5.40 -5.12 16.77
CA GLY A 557 -4.15 -5.16 17.54
C GLY A 557 -2.92 -5.06 16.67
N VAL A 558 -1.79 -5.49 17.22
CA VAL A 558 -0.49 -5.45 16.54
C VAL A 558 -0.07 -6.88 16.21
N PHE A 559 0.23 -7.14 14.96
CA PHE A 559 0.58 -8.49 14.49
C PHE A 559 1.49 -8.43 13.24
N ASP A 560 2.06 -9.57 12.90
CA ASP A 560 2.88 -9.73 11.69
C ASP A 560 2.01 -9.95 10.45
N ASN A 561 2.45 -9.52 9.26
CA ASN A 561 1.67 -9.65 8.02
C ASN A 561 1.33 -11.10 7.64
N THR A 562 2.08 -12.10 8.13
CA THR A 562 1.76 -13.51 7.97
C THR A 562 0.44 -13.91 8.66
N GLU A 563 0.07 -13.21 9.72
CA GLU A 563 -1.16 -13.46 10.46
C GLU A 563 -2.43 -13.16 9.65
N ILE A 564 -2.34 -12.33 8.60
CA ILE A 564 -3.48 -12.06 7.70
C ILE A 564 -3.94 -13.38 7.05
N TYR A 565 -3.00 -14.16 6.53
CA TYR A 565 -3.30 -15.49 6.00
C TYR A 565 -3.89 -16.42 7.07
N HIS A 566 -3.27 -16.51 8.25
CA HIS A 566 -3.71 -17.44 9.30
C HIS A 566 -5.13 -17.12 9.79
N LYS A 567 -5.45 -15.85 9.95
CA LYS A 567 -6.80 -15.39 10.31
C LYS A 567 -7.83 -15.69 9.22
N LEU A 568 -7.48 -15.45 7.95
CA LEU A 568 -8.34 -15.81 6.81
C LEU A 568 -8.55 -17.33 6.72
N ALA A 569 -7.49 -18.13 6.89
CA ALA A 569 -7.59 -19.59 6.88
C ALA A 569 -8.48 -20.12 8.02
N GLU A 570 -8.35 -19.57 9.23
CA GLU A 570 -9.21 -19.89 10.37
C GLU A 570 -10.68 -19.55 10.08
N LEU A 571 -10.96 -18.32 9.63
CA LEU A 571 -12.31 -17.84 9.34
C LEU A 571 -13.01 -18.69 8.26
N THR A 572 -12.29 -19.04 7.22
CA THR A 572 -12.85 -19.81 6.10
C THR A 572 -12.81 -21.31 6.33
N GLY A 573 -11.94 -21.77 7.23
CA GLY A 573 -11.72 -23.19 7.53
C GLY A 573 -11.03 -23.91 6.35
N VAL A 574 -10.11 -23.27 5.64
CA VAL A 574 -9.15 -23.91 4.73
C VAL A 574 -7.94 -24.41 5.52
N GLN A 575 -7.29 -25.49 5.01
CA GLN A 575 -6.16 -26.15 5.67
C GLN A 575 -4.90 -26.11 4.85
#